data_8138a3d89c2b1a0e120ab838e5e0b95a
#
_entry.id   8138a3d89c2b1a0e120ab838e5e0b95a
#
_cell.length_a   1.000
_cell.length_b   1.000
_cell.length_c   1.000
_cell.angle_alpha   90.00
_cell.angle_beta   90.00
_cell.angle_gamma   90.00
#
_symmetry.space_group_name_H-M   'P 1'
#
loop_
_entity.id
_entity.type
_entity.pdbx_description
1 polymer ?
#
loop_
_entity_poly.entity_id
_entity_poly.type
_entity_poly.pdbx_seq_one_letter_code
_entity_poly.pdbx_strand_id
1 'polypeptide(L)'
;MYKRQALQRFVVEKGLDVGFAYDGDADRCLAVDEKGQIITGDHILYICGRHMKELGELPHNTVVTTVMSNFGLYRAFDRLGIRYAKTAVGDKYVYEYMSKNGCALGGEQSGHIIFSKYASTGDGILTSLKLMEVMLERKQPMSKLTEGLTIYPQVLENVRVHDKAAARQDPAVQKAVDDVARRLGDTGRILVRESGTEPVLRVMVEAPEDAICRECVAQVAEIIRAQGHAV
;
A
#
# COMPACT_ATOMS: atom_id res chain seq x y z
N MET A 1 -7.80 7.83 -13.24
CA MET A 1 -8.78 8.25 -12.21
C MET A 1 -10.24 8.09 -12.64
N TYR A 2 -10.64 8.55 -13.82
CA TYR A 2 -12.06 8.48 -14.30
C TYR A 2 -12.66 7.07 -14.45
N LYS A 3 -11.87 6.06 -14.79
CA LYS A 3 -12.39 4.69 -15.00
C LYS A 3 -12.92 4.01 -13.71
N ARG A 4 -12.37 4.34 -12.56
CA ARG A 4 -12.82 3.76 -11.28
C ARG A 4 -14.17 4.33 -10.82
N GLN A 5 -14.42 5.61 -11.07
CA GLN A 5 -15.70 6.26 -10.71
C GLN A 5 -16.90 5.65 -11.44
N ALA A 6 -16.70 5.18 -12.68
CA ALA A 6 -17.76 4.49 -13.42
C ALA A 6 -18.14 3.16 -12.76
N LEU A 7 -17.14 2.38 -12.34
CA LEU A 7 -17.38 1.11 -11.63
C LEU A 7 -18.05 1.36 -10.28
N GLN A 8 -17.58 2.34 -9.50
CA GLN A 8 -18.17 2.68 -8.20
C GLN A 8 -19.67 3.01 -8.32
N ARG A 9 -20.01 3.89 -9.27
CA ARG A 9 -21.42 4.22 -9.57
C ARG A 9 -22.22 3.00 -10.01
N PHE A 10 -21.67 2.20 -10.92
CA PHE A 10 -22.36 1.03 -11.46
C PHE A 10 -22.68 0.00 -10.37
N VAL A 11 -21.74 -0.29 -9.48
CA VAL A 11 -21.94 -1.22 -8.34
C VAL A 11 -23.10 -0.73 -7.46
N VAL A 12 -23.09 0.55 -7.06
CA VAL A 12 -24.12 1.12 -6.18
C VAL A 12 -25.48 1.20 -6.88
N GLU A 13 -25.51 1.72 -8.12
CA GLU A 13 -26.78 1.88 -8.89
C GLU A 13 -27.45 0.54 -9.20
N LYS A 14 -26.68 -0.52 -9.38
CA LYS A 14 -27.19 -1.87 -9.68
C LYS A 14 -27.39 -2.74 -8.43
N GLY A 15 -26.99 -2.26 -7.24
CA GLY A 15 -27.08 -3.03 -6.00
C GLY A 15 -26.24 -4.31 -6.05
N LEU A 16 -25.03 -4.23 -6.63
CA LEU A 16 -24.13 -5.38 -6.75
C LEU A 16 -23.35 -5.56 -5.45
N ASP A 17 -23.02 -6.82 -5.13
CA ASP A 17 -22.24 -7.16 -3.93
C ASP A 17 -20.78 -6.70 -4.01
N VAL A 18 -20.21 -6.69 -5.22
CA VAL A 18 -18.81 -6.30 -5.49
C VAL A 18 -18.62 -5.99 -6.96
N GLY A 19 -17.66 -5.13 -7.28
CA GLY A 19 -17.17 -4.90 -8.64
C GLY A 19 -15.66 -5.07 -8.70
N PHE A 20 -15.15 -5.56 -9.82
CA PHE A 20 -13.71 -5.72 -10.04
C PHE A 20 -13.23 -4.92 -11.25
N ALA A 21 -12.03 -4.38 -11.16
CA ALA A 21 -11.33 -3.71 -12.24
C ALA A 21 -9.91 -4.25 -12.36
N TYR A 22 -9.53 -4.55 -13.59
CA TYR A 22 -8.20 -5.04 -13.94
C TYR A 22 -7.47 -4.00 -14.78
N ASP A 23 -6.17 -4.04 -14.80
CA ASP A 23 -5.37 -3.26 -15.75
C ASP A 23 -5.20 -3.97 -17.11
N GLY A 24 -4.30 -3.47 -17.97
CA GLY A 24 -4.26 -3.91 -19.38
C GLY A 24 -3.86 -5.35 -19.60
N ASP A 25 -3.00 -5.89 -18.74
CA ASP A 25 -2.50 -7.27 -18.76
C ASP A 25 -3.10 -8.14 -17.66
N ALA A 26 -4.03 -7.57 -16.88
CA ALA A 26 -4.79 -8.24 -15.81
C ALA A 26 -3.92 -8.85 -14.70
N ASP A 27 -2.70 -8.37 -14.51
CA ASP A 27 -1.82 -8.76 -13.41
C ASP A 27 -2.21 -8.06 -12.09
N ARG A 28 -3.03 -7.01 -12.15
CA ARG A 28 -3.55 -6.22 -11.03
C ARG A 28 -5.07 -6.27 -10.97
N CYS A 29 -5.57 -6.31 -9.74
CA CYS A 29 -6.99 -6.22 -9.45
C CYS A 29 -7.25 -5.17 -8.36
N LEU A 30 -8.22 -4.33 -8.60
CA LEU A 30 -8.86 -3.51 -7.56
C LEU A 30 -10.33 -3.89 -7.50
N ALA A 31 -10.92 -3.81 -6.31
CA ALA A 31 -12.35 -4.03 -6.16
C ALA A 31 -13.09 -2.77 -5.73
N VAL A 32 -14.40 -2.83 -5.82
CA VAL A 32 -15.34 -1.84 -5.28
C VAL A 32 -16.35 -2.59 -4.46
N ASP A 33 -16.55 -2.19 -3.22
CA ASP A 33 -17.54 -2.80 -2.35
C ASP A 33 -18.98 -2.36 -2.68
N GLU A 34 -19.96 -2.95 -2.02
CA GLU A 34 -21.40 -2.68 -2.21
C GLU A 34 -21.80 -1.22 -1.87
N LYS A 35 -20.90 -0.47 -1.19
CA LYS A 35 -21.10 0.95 -0.85
C LYS A 35 -20.37 1.90 -1.81
N GLY A 36 -19.70 1.36 -2.83
CA GLY A 36 -18.93 2.13 -3.78
C GLY A 36 -17.52 2.54 -3.30
N GLN A 37 -17.02 1.97 -2.21
CA GLN A 37 -15.66 2.24 -1.73
C GLN A 37 -14.65 1.41 -2.51
N ILE A 38 -13.52 2.02 -2.82
CA ILE A 38 -12.42 1.34 -3.52
C ILE A 38 -11.66 0.46 -2.54
N ILE A 39 -11.51 -0.81 -2.92
CA ILE A 39 -10.71 -1.82 -2.25
C ILE A 39 -9.37 -1.92 -2.99
N THR A 40 -8.33 -1.37 -2.38
CA THR A 40 -6.96 -1.36 -2.94
C THR A 40 -6.22 -2.65 -2.60
N GLY A 41 -5.00 -2.82 -3.13
CA GLY A 41 -4.15 -3.95 -2.79
C GLY A 41 -3.89 -4.09 -1.28
N ASP A 42 -3.79 -2.99 -0.54
CA ASP A 42 -3.65 -3.04 0.92
C ASP A 42 -4.88 -3.64 1.61
N HIS A 43 -6.09 -3.32 1.15
CA HIS A 43 -7.31 -3.96 1.64
C HIS A 43 -7.33 -5.45 1.30
N ILE A 44 -6.91 -5.81 0.08
CA ILE A 44 -6.85 -7.20 -0.38
C ILE A 44 -5.87 -8.00 0.47
N LEU A 45 -4.67 -7.47 0.71
CA LEU A 45 -3.66 -8.09 1.57
C LEU A 45 -4.18 -8.27 3.01
N TYR A 46 -4.91 -7.27 3.52
CA TYR A 46 -5.54 -7.36 4.85
C TYR A 46 -6.60 -8.46 4.91
N ILE A 47 -7.54 -8.47 3.96
CA ILE A 47 -8.65 -9.44 3.91
C ILE A 47 -8.10 -10.86 3.78
N CYS A 48 -7.26 -11.10 2.75
CA CYS A 48 -6.72 -12.42 2.47
C CYS A 48 -5.73 -12.88 3.56
N GLY A 49 -4.87 -11.98 4.05
CA GLY A 49 -3.91 -12.29 5.11
C GLY A 49 -4.59 -12.68 6.42
N ARG A 50 -5.64 -11.96 6.83
CA ARG A 50 -6.46 -12.30 7.98
C ARG A 50 -7.15 -13.65 7.80
N HIS A 51 -7.76 -13.87 6.65
CA HIS A 51 -8.48 -15.10 6.35
C HIS A 51 -7.54 -16.31 6.34
N MET A 52 -6.44 -16.23 5.61
CA MET A 52 -5.42 -17.30 5.54
C MET A 52 -4.81 -17.61 6.91
N LYS A 53 -4.59 -16.58 7.75
CA LYS A 53 -4.13 -16.79 9.12
C LYS A 53 -5.12 -17.60 9.95
N GLU A 54 -6.40 -17.25 9.89
CA GLU A 54 -7.46 -17.95 10.64
C GLU A 54 -7.64 -19.41 10.19
N LEU A 55 -7.37 -19.70 8.91
CA LEU A 55 -7.35 -21.07 8.38
C LEU A 55 -6.04 -21.82 8.64
N GLY A 56 -5.00 -21.17 9.18
CA GLY A 56 -3.68 -21.76 9.35
C GLY A 56 -2.89 -21.90 8.04
N GLU A 57 -3.31 -21.20 6.99
CA GLU A 57 -2.71 -21.25 5.65
C GLU A 57 -1.71 -20.10 5.39
N LEU A 58 -1.37 -19.30 6.41
CA LEU A 58 -0.40 -18.23 6.31
C LEU A 58 0.94 -18.65 6.98
N PRO A 59 1.89 -19.23 6.22
CA PRO A 59 3.18 -19.66 6.76
C PRO A 59 3.87 -18.53 7.51
N HIS A 60 4.43 -18.86 8.66
CA HIS A 60 5.11 -17.92 9.55
C HIS A 60 4.24 -16.73 9.99
N ASN A 61 2.91 -16.77 9.77
CA ASN A 61 2.00 -15.62 9.94
C ASN A 61 2.53 -14.35 9.23
N THR A 62 3.10 -14.49 8.03
CA THR A 62 3.81 -13.39 7.37
C THR A 62 3.19 -13.06 6.02
N VAL A 63 2.92 -11.77 5.80
CA VAL A 63 2.53 -11.17 4.51
C VAL A 63 3.70 -10.32 4.00
N VAL A 64 4.01 -10.42 2.71
CA VAL A 64 5.06 -9.61 2.09
C VAL A 64 4.43 -8.41 1.40
N THR A 65 4.95 -7.21 1.72
CA THR A 65 4.47 -5.94 1.18
C THR A 65 5.64 -5.12 0.63
N THR A 66 5.37 -3.96 0.07
CA THR A 66 6.42 -2.99 -0.27
C THR A 66 6.41 -1.83 0.72
N VAL A 67 7.49 -1.02 0.70
CA VAL A 67 7.57 0.22 1.49
C VAL A 67 6.45 1.22 1.16
N MET A 68 5.68 1.00 0.10
CA MET A 68 4.57 1.87 -0.32
C MET A 68 3.21 1.44 0.23
N SER A 69 3.07 0.24 0.83
CA SER A 69 1.83 -0.14 1.50
C SER A 69 1.50 0.84 2.62
N ASN A 70 0.23 1.16 2.78
CA ASN A 70 -0.23 2.17 3.72
C ASN A 70 0.14 1.82 5.18
N PHE A 71 0.50 2.81 5.96
CA PHE A 71 0.84 2.65 7.37
C PHE A 71 -0.28 1.96 8.17
N GLY A 72 -1.52 2.24 7.81
CA GLY A 72 -2.70 1.61 8.41
C GLY A 72 -2.74 0.09 8.25
N LEU A 73 -2.22 -0.45 7.13
CA LEU A 73 -2.09 -1.89 6.94
C LEU A 73 -1.17 -2.52 7.98
N TYR A 74 -0.01 -1.91 8.24
CA TYR A 74 0.92 -2.40 9.24
C TYR A 74 0.32 -2.38 10.64
N ARG A 75 -0.36 -1.28 11.00
CA ARG A 75 -1.08 -1.18 12.28
C ARG A 75 -2.20 -2.23 12.43
N ALA A 76 -2.88 -2.54 11.32
CA ALA A 76 -3.88 -3.59 11.31
C ALA A 76 -3.26 -4.98 11.47
N PHE A 77 -2.15 -5.24 10.80
CA PHE A 77 -1.40 -6.49 10.96
C PHE A 77 -0.85 -6.67 12.36
N ASP A 78 -0.30 -5.62 12.98
CA ASP A 78 0.16 -5.65 14.38
C ASP A 78 -0.96 -6.10 15.32
N ARG A 79 -2.18 -5.51 15.19
CA ARG A 79 -3.35 -5.90 16.00
C ARG A 79 -3.78 -7.34 15.77
N LEU A 80 -3.60 -7.86 14.57
CA LEU A 80 -3.94 -9.23 14.22
C LEU A 80 -2.82 -10.24 14.55
N GLY A 81 -1.64 -9.78 14.98
CA GLY A 81 -0.45 -10.63 15.15
C GLY A 81 0.00 -11.26 13.84
N ILE A 82 -0.18 -10.54 12.72
CA ILE A 82 0.37 -10.88 11.40
C ILE A 82 1.70 -10.16 11.26
N ARG A 83 2.75 -10.90 10.99
CA ARG A 83 4.06 -10.34 10.65
C ARG A 83 4.06 -9.87 9.21
N TYR A 84 4.90 -8.89 8.91
CA TYR A 84 5.04 -8.39 7.55
C TYR A 84 6.50 -8.12 7.20
N ALA A 85 6.84 -8.37 5.94
CA ALA A 85 8.10 -7.95 5.35
C ALA A 85 7.84 -6.78 4.40
N LYS A 86 8.72 -5.76 4.45
CA LYS A 86 8.67 -4.58 3.58
C LYS A 86 9.81 -4.68 2.58
N THR A 87 9.50 -4.86 1.32
CA THR A 87 10.50 -4.86 0.24
C THR A 87 10.60 -3.48 -0.43
N ALA A 88 11.58 -3.31 -1.30
CA ALA A 88 11.57 -2.22 -2.27
C ALA A 88 10.34 -2.34 -3.18
N VAL A 89 9.96 -1.23 -3.82
CA VAL A 89 8.84 -1.18 -4.79
C VAL A 89 9.18 -2.02 -6.01
N GLY A 90 8.28 -2.89 -6.40
CA GLY A 90 8.38 -3.77 -7.55
C GLY A 90 8.04 -5.22 -7.19
N ASP A 91 7.19 -5.83 -7.99
CA ASP A 91 6.70 -7.21 -7.89
C ASP A 91 7.83 -8.22 -7.77
N LYS A 92 8.91 -8.02 -8.52
CA LYS A 92 10.13 -8.82 -8.46
C LYS A 92 10.66 -8.96 -7.02
N TYR A 93 10.77 -7.85 -6.28
CA TYR A 93 11.30 -7.87 -4.91
C TYR A 93 10.35 -8.56 -3.93
N VAL A 94 9.05 -8.39 -4.15
CA VAL A 94 8.03 -9.10 -3.38
C VAL A 94 8.16 -10.60 -3.60
N TYR A 95 8.18 -11.05 -4.86
CA TYR A 95 8.29 -12.46 -5.18
C TYR A 95 9.61 -13.09 -4.72
N GLU A 96 10.74 -12.42 -4.93
CA GLU A 96 12.06 -12.87 -4.45
C GLU A 96 12.06 -13.12 -2.94
N TYR A 97 11.48 -12.18 -2.17
CA TYR A 97 11.37 -12.34 -0.73
C TYR A 97 10.45 -13.51 -0.36
N MET A 98 9.27 -13.59 -1.00
CA MET A 98 8.31 -14.68 -0.78
C MET A 98 8.93 -16.06 -1.03
N SER A 99 9.58 -16.22 -2.18
CA SER A 99 10.20 -17.48 -2.58
C SER A 99 11.32 -17.89 -1.62
N LYS A 100 12.18 -16.95 -1.23
CA LYS A 100 13.30 -17.21 -0.31
C LYS A 100 12.84 -17.59 1.11
N ASN A 101 11.71 -17.06 1.56
CA ASN A 101 11.24 -17.20 2.94
C ASN A 101 9.98 -18.07 3.08
N GLY A 102 9.52 -18.70 2.00
CA GLY A 102 8.33 -19.57 2.03
C GLY A 102 7.04 -18.84 2.39
N CYS A 103 6.88 -17.59 1.99
CA CYS A 103 5.66 -16.82 2.26
C CYS A 103 4.57 -17.13 1.22
N ALA A 104 3.33 -17.28 1.67
CA ALA A 104 2.20 -17.68 0.82
C ALA A 104 1.49 -16.48 0.17
N LEU A 105 1.53 -15.30 0.78
CA LEU A 105 0.83 -14.09 0.34
C LEU A 105 1.78 -12.90 0.32
N GLY A 106 1.75 -12.16 -0.78
CA GLY A 106 2.44 -10.88 -0.90
C GLY A 106 1.83 -10.01 -1.98
N GLY A 107 2.24 -8.75 -2.03
CA GLY A 107 1.74 -7.84 -3.06
C GLY A 107 1.99 -6.37 -2.76
N GLU A 108 1.35 -5.55 -3.57
CA GLU A 108 1.48 -4.10 -3.56
C GLU A 108 0.11 -3.41 -3.44
N GLN A 109 0.11 -2.20 -2.92
CA GLN A 109 -1.11 -1.36 -2.85
C GLN A 109 -1.78 -1.14 -4.22
N SER A 110 -1.01 -1.27 -5.30
CA SER A 110 -1.50 -1.17 -6.69
C SER A 110 -2.50 -2.25 -7.09
N GLY A 111 -2.60 -3.35 -6.31
CA GLY A 111 -3.45 -4.49 -6.58
C GLY A 111 -2.73 -5.67 -7.25
N HIS A 112 -1.40 -5.60 -7.40
CA HIS A 112 -0.58 -6.74 -7.82
C HIS A 112 -0.39 -7.67 -6.62
N ILE A 113 -1.16 -8.76 -6.58
CA ILE A 113 -1.20 -9.70 -5.46
C ILE A 113 -0.74 -11.08 -5.90
N ILE A 114 0.17 -11.65 -5.14
CA ILE A 114 0.78 -12.97 -5.40
C ILE A 114 0.30 -13.95 -4.33
N PHE A 115 -0.33 -15.02 -4.78
CA PHE A 115 -0.63 -16.22 -3.98
C PHE A 115 0.32 -17.31 -4.42
N SER A 116 1.42 -17.54 -3.71
CA SER A 116 2.53 -18.39 -4.16
C SER A 116 2.13 -19.87 -4.39
N LYS A 117 1.03 -20.31 -3.78
CA LYS A 117 0.46 -21.65 -4.02
C LYS A 117 -0.03 -21.83 -5.48
N TYR A 118 -0.39 -20.73 -6.16
CA TYR A 118 -1.04 -20.76 -7.47
C TYR A 118 -0.20 -20.14 -8.58
N ALA A 119 0.53 -19.06 -8.27
CA ALA A 119 1.32 -18.32 -9.26
C ALA A 119 2.57 -17.72 -8.64
N SER A 120 3.59 -17.50 -9.47
CA SER A 120 4.84 -16.81 -9.11
C SER A 120 4.80 -15.31 -9.37
N THR A 121 3.67 -14.80 -9.87
CA THR A 121 3.43 -13.38 -10.19
C THR A 121 2.03 -12.99 -9.76
N GLY A 122 1.72 -11.70 -9.83
CA GLY A 122 0.37 -11.21 -9.63
C GLY A 122 -0.59 -11.73 -10.70
N ASP A 123 -1.80 -12.05 -10.27
CA ASP A 123 -2.90 -12.48 -11.12
C ASP A 123 -4.19 -11.83 -10.60
N GLY A 124 -4.68 -10.84 -11.36
CA GLY A 124 -5.86 -10.08 -10.97
C GLY A 124 -7.13 -10.92 -10.98
N ILE A 125 -7.25 -11.87 -11.89
CA ILE A 125 -8.42 -12.76 -11.96
C ILE A 125 -8.42 -13.70 -10.76
N LEU A 126 -7.30 -14.35 -10.47
CA LEU A 126 -7.14 -15.16 -9.26
C LEU A 126 -7.43 -14.32 -8.00
N THR A 127 -6.94 -13.08 -7.94
CA THR A 127 -7.17 -12.17 -6.81
C THR A 127 -8.65 -11.91 -6.60
N SER A 128 -9.41 -11.64 -7.67
CA SER A 128 -10.86 -11.45 -7.57
C SER A 128 -11.60 -12.71 -7.10
N LEU A 129 -11.20 -13.88 -7.58
CA LEU A 129 -11.76 -15.17 -7.14
C LEU A 129 -11.47 -15.42 -5.65
N LYS A 130 -10.26 -15.14 -5.18
CA LYS A 130 -9.90 -15.28 -3.75
C LYS A 130 -10.68 -14.31 -2.86
N LEU A 131 -10.95 -13.08 -3.31
CA LEU A 131 -11.81 -12.16 -2.58
C LEU A 131 -13.26 -12.67 -2.48
N MET A 132 -13.82 -13.18 -3.60
CA MET A 132 -15.17 -13.76 -3.59
C MET A 132 -15.23 -15.01 -2.71
N GLU A 133 -14.21 -15.86 -2.72
CA GLU A 133 -14.09 -17.01 -1.82
C GLU A 133 -14.22 -16.58 -0.36
N VAL A 134 -13.46 -15.54 0.06
CA VAL A 134 -13.54 -14.99 1.43
C VAL A 134 -14.94 -14.44 1.75
N MET A 135 -15.57 -13.71 0.81
CA MET A 135 -16.94 -13.20 1.00
C MET A 135 -17.95 -14.34 1.24
N LEU A 136 -17.87 -15.41 0.44
CA LEU A 136 -18.77 -16.57 0.52
C LEU A 136 -18.56 -17.36 1.81
N GLU A 137 -17.31 -17.66 2.16
CA GLU A 137 -16.99 -18.43 3.37
C GLU A 137 -17.36 -17.66 4.65
N ARG A 138 -17.11 -16.35 4.66
CA ARG A 138 -17.46 -15.48 5.80
C ARG A 138 -18.93 -15.09 5.83
N LYS A 139 -19.64 -15.24 4.71
CA LYS A 139 -21.03 -14.77 4.53
C LYS A 139 -21.15 -13.28 4.91
N GLN A 140 -20.18 -12.49 4.50
CA GLN A 140 -20.09 -11.07 4.80
C GLN A 140 -19.89 -10.25 3.52
N PRO A 141 -20.51 -9.04 3.43
CA PRO A 141 -20.22 -8.13 2.33
C PRO A 141 -18.80 -7.60 2.42
N MET A 142 -18.27 -7.14 1.28
CA MET A 142 -16.88 -6.67 1.15
C MET A 142 -16.55 -5.56 2.16
N SER A 143 -17.46 -4.62 2.40
CA SER A 143 -17.26 -3.52 3.35
C SER A 143 -17.05 -4.01 4.80
N LYS A 144 -17.60 -5.17 5.16
CA LYS A 144 -17.40 -5.77 6.49
C LYS A 144 -16.05 -6.47 6.59
N LEU A 145 -15.54 -7.01 5.49
CA LEU A 145 -14.24 -7.66 5.47
C LEU A 145 -13.08 -6.67 5.67
N THR A 146 -13.28 -5.41 5.33
CA THR A 146 -12.30 -4.34 5.54
C THR A 146 -12.34 -3.72 6.95
N GLU A 147 -13.33 -4.03 7.77
CA GLU A 147 -13.41 -3.52 9.14
C GLU A 147 -12.16 -3.88 9.95
N GLY A 148 -11.60 -2.88 10.61
CA GLY A 148 -10.33 -3.00 11.33
C GLY A 148 -9.11 -2.53 10.53
N LEU A 149 -9.24 -2.24 9.23
CA LEU A 149 -8.22 -1.55 8.45
C LEU A 149 -8.62 -0.07 8.28
N THR A 150 -7.79 0.82 8.79
CA THR A 150 -7.91 2.26 8.55
C THR A 150 -6.82 2.68 7.58
N ILE A 151 -7.19 3.21 6.41
CA ILE A 151 -6.23 3.79 5.47
C ILE A 151 -5.93 5.21 5.92
N TYR A 152 -4.68 5.46 6.23
CA TYR A 152 -4.19 6.78 6.63
C TYR A 152 -4.13 7.71 5.41
N PRO A 153 -4.52 8.99 5.56
CA PRO A 153 -4.18 10.02 4.60
C PRO A 153 -2.71 9.97 4.22
N GLN A 154 -2.43 10.17 2.93
CA GLN A 154 -1.09 10.16 2.37
C GLN A 154 -0.87 11.38 1.51
N VAL A 155 0.17 12.13 1.80
CA VAL A 155 0.64 13.23 0.94
C VAL A 155 2.01 12.88 0.39
N LEU A 156 2.15 13.00 -0.92
CA LEU A 156 3.40 12.78 -1.65
C LEU A 156 3.75 14.06 -2.41
N GLU A 157 4.97 14.56 -2.21
CA GLU A 157 5.54 15.62 -2.99
C GLU A 157 6.78 15.13 -3.75
N ASN A 158 6.85 15.47 -5.04
CA ASN A 158 8.01 15.20 -5.88
C ASN A 158 8.86 16.48 -5.94
N VAL A 159 9.98 16.51 -5.27
CA VAL A 159 10.93 17.64 -5.32
C VAL A 159 11.96 17.33 -6.41
N ARG A 160 11.96 18.17 -7.47
CA ARG A 160 12.95 18.05 -8.54
C ARG A 160 14.31 18.50 -8.03
N VAL A 161 15.34 17.68 -8.25
CA VAL A 161 16.68 17.89 -7.69
C VAL A 161 17.77 17.65 -8.74
N HIS A 162 18.90 18.37 -8.59
CA HIS A 162 20.07 18.21 -9.44
C HIS A 162 20.73 16.82 -9.28
N ASP A 163 20.91 16.40 -8.02
CA ASP A 163 21.48 15.11 -7.64
C ASP A 163 20.64 14.47 -6.52
N LYS A 164 20.02 13.35 -6.83
CA LYS A 164 19.12 12.64 -5.89
C LYS A 164 19.89 12.10 -4.68
N ALA A 165 21.06 11.54 -4.92
CA ALA A 165 21.86 10.93 -3.87
C ALA A 165 22.43 12.00 -2.93
N ALA A 166 22.99 13.09 -3.47
CA ALA A 166 23.49 14.22 -2.69
C ALA A 166 22.38 14.84 -1.85
N ALA A 167 21.21 15.14 -2.44
CA ALA A 167 20.08 15.71 -1.74
C ALA A 167 19.55 14.79 -0.62
N ARG A 168 19.48 13.47 -0.89
CA ARG A 168 19.03 12.51 0.11
C ARG A 168 20.02 12.35 1.26
N GLN A 169 21.33 12.46 1.01
CA GLN A 169 22.38 12.28 2.02
C GLN A 169 22.74 13.57 2.75
N ASP A 170 22.17 14.71 2.35
CA ASP A 170 22.43 16.00 3.00
C ASP A 170 22.05 15.95 4.49
N PRO A 171 22.97 16.34 5.41
CA PRO A 171 22.71 16.25 6.86
C PRO A 171 21.51 17.08 7.33
N ALA A 172 21.24 18.23 6.70
CA ALA A 172 20.07 19.06 7.05
C ALA A 172 18.76 18.38 6.60
N VAL A 173 18.76 17.75 5.43
CA VAL A 173 17.61 16.98 4.94
C VAL A 173 17.36 15.74 5.82
N GLN A 174 18.42 14.99 6.17
CA GLN A 174 18.31 13.85 7.07
C GLN A 174 17.75 14.27 8.44
N LYS A 175 18.27 15.35 9.00
CA LYS A 175 17.78 15.91 10.26
C LYS A 175 16.30 16.27 10.18
N ALA A 176 15.85 16.92 9.11
CA ALA A 176 14.45 17.26 8.93
C ALA A 176 13.56 16.01 8.85
N VAL A 177 14.01 14.96 8.16
CA VAL A 177 13.33 13.67 8.10
C VAL A 177 13.22 13.03 9.49
N ASP A 178 14.29 13.03 10.27
CA ASP A 178 14.31 12.48 11.63
C ASP A 178 13.42 13.29 12.59
N ASP A 179 13.40 14.62 12.45
CA ASP A 179 12.53 15.50 13.23
C ASP A 179 11.05 15.20 12.96
N VAL A 180 10.68 15.05 11.68
CA VAL A 180 9.32 14.65 11.27
C VAL A 180 9.00 13.24 11.76
N ALA A 181 9.92 12.28 11.62
CA ALA A 181 9.72 10.91 12.10
C ALA A 181 9.46 10.88 13.62
N ARG A 182 10.22 11.64 14.40
CA ARG A 182 10.01 11.78 15.86
C ARG A 182 8.67 12.43 16.20
N ARG A 183 8.28 13.47 15.46
CA ARG A 183 6.99 14.14 15.63
C ARG A 183 5.82 13.20 15.38
N LEU A 184 5.90 12.38 14.34
CA LEU A 184 4.85 11.42 13.98
C LEU A 184 4.81 10.22 14.94
N GLY A 185 5.95 9.79 15.46
CA GLY A 185 6.05 8.65 16.38
C GLY A 185 5.31 7.41 15.86
N ASP A 186 4.46 6.84 16.70
CA ASP A 186 3.64 5.67 16.38
C ASP A 186 2.34 6.00 15.63
N THR A 187 2.08 7.27 15.33
CA THR A 187 0.83 7.71 14.69
C THR A 187 0.94 7.94 13.20
N GLY A 188 2.16 7.90 12.65
CA GLY A 188 2.39 8.12 11.24
C GLY A 188 3.78 7.70 10.80
N ARG A 189 4.12 8.00 9.56
CA ARG A 189 5.47 7.76 9.03
C ARG A 189 5.84 8.77 7.95
N ILE A 190 7.14 8.96 7.77
CA ILE A 190 7.72 9.64 6.62
C ILE A 190 8.57 8.67 5.81
N LEU A 191 8.55 8.79 4.50
CA LEU A 191 9.40 8.05 3.56
C LEU A 191 9.96 9.02 2.53
N VAL A 192 11.30 9.13 2.49
CA VAL A 192 12.00 9.88 1.43
C VAL A 192 12.77 8.91 0.57
N ARG A 193 12.48 8.91 -0.73
CA ARG A 193 13.13 8.01 -1.68
C ARG A 193 13.41 8.64 -3.03
N GLU A 194 14.40 8.15 -3.70
CA GLU A 194 14.72 8.51 -5.06
C GLU A 194 13.70 7.93 -6.05
N SER A 195 13.35 8.69 -7.08
CA SER A 195 12.64 8.12 -8.23
C SER A 195 13.61 7.33 -9.09
N GLY A 196 13.17 6.14 -9.55
CA GLY A 196 13.97 5.32 -10.47
C GLY A 196 14.11 5.93 -11.86
N THR A 197 13.12 6.70 -12.32
CA THR A 197 13.00 7.18 -13.70
C THR A 197 13.13 8.69 -13.86
N GLU A 198 12.89 9.47 -12.80
CA GLU A 198 12.84 10.92 -12.85
C GLU A 198 13.90 11.54 -11.92
N PRO A 199 14.39 12.76 -12.20
CA PRO A 199 15.32 13.47 -11.34
C PRO A 199 14.60 14.13 -10.15
N VAL A 200 13.88 13.30 -9.34
CA VAL A 200 13.13 13.78 -8.19
C VAL A 200 13.40 12.95 -6.93
N LEU A 201 13.41 13.62 -5.79
CA LEU A 201 13.17 13.00 -4.49
C LEU A 201 11.67 13.00 -4.20
N ARG A 202 11.19 11.87 -3.79
CA ARG A 202 9.79 11.68 -3.38
C ARG A 202 9.71 11.73 -1.87
N VAL A 203 9.08 12.77 -1.35
CA VAL A 203 8.79 12.94 0.08
C VAL A 203 7.35 12.53 0.31
N MET A 204 7.12 11.48 1.08
CA MET A 204 5.80 10.95 1.38
C MET A 204 5.60 10.89 2.89
N VAL A 205 4.46 11.38 3.35
CA VAL A 205 4.03 11.29 4.75
C VAL A 205 2.64 10.67 4.82
N GLU A 206 2.46 9.79 5.79
CA GLU A 206 1.18 9.24 6.20
C GLU A 206 0.94 9.56 7.68
N ALA A 207 -0.22 10.10 7.99
CA ALA A 207 -0.62 10.49 9.34
C ALA A 207 -2.15 10.42 9.46
N PRO A 208 -2.72 10.50 10.69
CA PRO A 208 -4.18 10.45 10.88
C PRO A 208 -4.95 11.57 10.16
N GLU A 209 -4.31 12.73 9.96
CA GLU A 209 -4.92 13.91 9.36
C GLU A 209 -4.13 14.39 8.15
N ASP A 210 -4.82 14.73 7.06
CA ASP A 210 -4.23 15.25 5.82
C ASP A 210 -3.44 16.55 6.06
N ALA A 211 -3.90 17.40 6.98
CA ALA A 211 -3.20 18.63 7.35
C ALA A 211 -1.81 18.36 7.93
N ILE A 212 -1.68 17.36 8.80
CA ILE A 212 -0.39 16.93 9.37
C ILE A 212 0.53 16.41 8.26
N CYS A 213 -0.02 15.60 7.35
CA CYS A 213 0.76 15.10 6.21
C CYS A 213 1.33 16.24 5.36
N ARG A 214 0.50 17.24 5.01
CA ARG A 214 0.92 18.40 4.21
C ARG A 214 2.00 19.22 4.90
N GLU A 215 1.81 19.53 6.17
CA GLU A 215 2.78 20.30 6.96
C GLU A 215 4.13 19.60 7.01
N CYS A 216 4.14 18.29 7.33
CA CYS A 216 5.37 17.52 7.43
C CYS A 216 6.08 17.35 6.07
N VAL A 217 5.33 17.14 4.99
CA VAL A 217 5.90 17.08 3.63
C VAL A 217 6.52 18.43 3.26
N ALA A 218 5.80 19.54 3.48
CA ALA A 218 6.29 20.90 3.18
C ALA A 218 7.57 21.21 3.95
N GLN A 219 7.63 20.88 5.24
CA GLN A 219 8.83 21.08 6.06
C GLN A 219 10.07 20.46 5.43
N VAL A 220 10.01 19.19 5.01
CA VAL A 220 11.17 18.50 4.41
C VAL A 220 11.47 19.03 3.00
N ALA A 221 10.43 19.29 2.19
CA ALA A 221 10.59 19.81 0.84
C ALA A 221 11.24 21.20 0.85
N GLU A 222 10.89 22.08 1.80
CA GLU A 222 11.50 23.39 1.97
C GLU A 222 12.97 23.29 2.36
N ILE A 223 13.36 22.38 3.22
CA ILE A 223 14.78 22.15 3.56
C ILE A 223 15.55 21.67 2.32
N ILE A 224 15.02 20.75 1.52
CA ILE A 224 15.66 20.31 0.27
C ILE A 224 15.91 21.52 -0.66
N ARG A 225 14.94 22.45 -0.77
CA ARG A 225 15.08 23.67 -1.56
C ARG A 225 16.10 24.65 -0.97
N ALA A 226 16.04 24.87 0.34
CA ALA A 226 16.92 25.82 1.04
C ALA A 226 18.40 25.40 1.00
N GLN A 227 18.68 24.08 0.93
CA GLN A 227 20.04 23.56 0.75
C GLN A 227 20.55 23.65 -0.70
N GLY A 228 19.76 24.21 -1.62
CA GLY A 228 20.16 24.38 -3.02
C GLY A 228 20.12 23.10 -3.86
N HIS A 229 19.46 22.04 -3.36
CA HIS A 229 19.33 20.78 -4.12
C HIS A 229 18.23 20.85 -5.18
N ALA A 230 17.22 21.72 -5.03
CA ALA A 230 16.10 21.83 -5.96
C ALA A 230 16.48 22.54 -7.27
N VAL A 231 15.83 22.11 -8.38
CA VAL A 231 15.93 22.70 -9.74
C VAL A 231 14.77 23.67 -9.96
#